data_c045a29ded9b3d7f3bc29c6bef7111a7
#
_entry.id   c045a29ded9b3d7f3bc29c6bef7111a7
#
_cell.length_a   1.000
_cell.length_b   1.000
_cell.length_c   1.000
_cell.angle_alpha   90.00
_cell.angle_beta   90.00
_cell.angle_gamma   90.00
#
_symmetry.space_group_name_H-M   'P 1'
#
loop_
_entity.id
_entity.type
_entity.pdbx_description
1 polymer ?
#
loop_
_entity_poly.entity_id
_entity_poly.type
_entity_poly.pdbx_seq_one_letter_code
_entity_poly.pdbx_strand_id
1 'polypeptide(L)' 'MKYETRITRITVGPEGKEIYAPEVTHVEIDDEAAGEFLVLRQNRDDKDSEQTIRIDSDEWPEIVKAVEQLRKGMR' A
#
# COMPACT_ATOMS: atom_id res chain seq x y z
N MET A 1 0.92 -27.37 17.40
CA MET A 1 0.74 -26.04 16.79
C MET A 1 0.46 -26.21 15.29
N LYS A 2 -0.50 -25.46 14.78
CA LYS A 2 -0.79 -25.46 13.34
C LYS A 2 -0.21 -24.22 12.71
N TYR A 3 0.24 -24.32 11.47
CA TYR A 3 0.79 -23.19 10.72
C TYR A 3 -0.10 -22.87 9.53
N GLU A 4 -0.12 -21.57 9.18
CA GLU A 4 -0.86 -21.10 8.01
C GLU A 4 0.02 -20.15 7.19
N THR A 5 -0.30 -20.02 5.92
CA THR A 5 0.37 -19.06 5.04
C THR A 5 -0.60 -17.94 4.73
N ARG A 6 -0.14 -16.69 4.87
CA ARG A 6 -0.94 -15.50 4.58
C ARG A 6 -0.16 -14.60 3.62
N ILE A 7 -0.89 -13.96 2.74
CA ILE A 7 -0.33 -12.87 1.94
C ILE A 7 -0.49 -11.60 2.76
N THR A 8 0.62 -10.99 3.15
CA THR A 8 0.61 -9.76 3.96
C THR A 8 1.20 -8.57 3.25
N ARG A 9 1.76 -8.77 2.05
CA ARG A 9 2.37 -7.69 1.27
C ARG A 9 2.18 -7.97 -0.22
N ILE A 10 1.76 -6.93 -0.95
CA ILE A 10 1.65 -6.96 -2.41
C ILE A 10 2.40 -5.75 -2.94
N THR A 11 3.19 -5.96 -3.98
CA THR A 11 3.97 -4.90 -4.60
C THR A 11 3.36 -4.54 -5.94
N VAL A 12 3.13 -3.25 -6.16
CA VAL A 12 2.57 -2.71 -7.40
C VAL A 12 3.60 -1.80 -8.04
N GLY A 13 3.94 -2.06 -9.28
CA GLY A 13 4.93 -1.24 -9.97
C GLY A 13 4.91 -1.50 -11.47
N PRO A 14 5.70 -0.73 -12.22
CA PRO A 14 5.84 -0.97 -13.66
C PRO A 14 6.44 -2.35 -13.93
N GLU A 15 5.98 -2.95 -15.01
CA GLU A 15 6.48 -4.26 -15.43
C GLU A 15 7.99 -4.22 -15.63
N GLY A 16 8.69 -5.23 -15.12
CA GLY A 16 10.14 -5.37 -15.28
C GLY A 16 10.99 -4.58 -14.29
N LYS A 17 10.37 -3.80 -13.39
CA LYS A 17 11.13 -3.06 -12.38
C LYS A 17 11.37 -3.90 -11.14
N GLU A 18 12.49 -3.64 -10.48
CA GLU A 18 12.82 -4.28 -9.21
C GLU A 18 11.86 -3.82 -8.12
N ILE A 19 11.67 -4.66 -7.11
CA ILE A 19 10.73 -4.35 -6.02
C ILE A 19 11.14 -3.16 -5.17
N TYR A 20 12.39 -2.74 -5.26
CA TYR A 20 12.90 -1.58 -4.51
C TYR A 20 13.02 -0.32 -5.37
N ALA A 21 12.55 -0.36 -6.61
CA ALA A 21 12.61 0.80 -7.50
C ALA A 21 11.71 1.94 -6.98
N PRO A 22 12.06 3.21 -7.25
CA PRO A 22 11.25 4.34 -6.76
C PRO A 22 9.82 4.35 -7.27
N GLU A 23 9.56 3.73 -8.42
CA GLU A 23 8.22 3.71 -9.03
C GLU A 23 7.28 2.70 -8.39
N VAL A 24 7.76 1.96 -7.40
CA VAL A 24 7.02 0.85 -6.81
C VAL A 24 6.26 1.29 -5.57
N THR A 25 5.04 0.76 -5.40
CA THR A 25 4.24 0.95 -4.19
C THR A 25 4.04 -0.41 -3.54
N HIS A 26 4.32 -0.48 -2.23
CA HIS A 26 4.06 -1.67 -1.44
C HIS A 26 2.77 -1.48 -0.66
N VAL A 27 1.89 -2.46 -0.72
CA VAL A 27 0.65 -2.50 0.06
C VAL A 27 0.80 -3.61 1.07
N GLU A 28 0.70 -3.28 2.35
CA GLU A 28 0.98 -4.23 3.43
C GLU A 28 -0.14 -4.24 4.45
N ILE A 29 -0.22 -5.34 5.20
CA ILE A 29 -1.00 -5.42 6.41
C ILE A 29 -0.02 -5.31 7.57
N ASP A 30 -0.27 -4.35 8.47
CA ASP A 30 0.50 -4.21 9.69
C ASP A 30 -0.39 -4.51 10.88
N ASP A 31 0.17 -5.11 11.92
CA ASP A 31 -0.59 -5.55 13.08
C ASP A 31 -0.02 -4.88 14.32
N GLU A 32 -0.86 -4.14 15.02
CA GLU A 32 -0.49 -3.51 16.28
C GLU A 32 -1.51 -3.91 17.35
N ALA A 33 -1.31 -3.42 18.56
CA ALA A 33 -2.18 -3.80 19.68
C ALA A 33 -3.66 -3.51 19.43
N ALA A 34 -3.96 -2.56 18.55
CA ALA A 34 -5.34 -2.20 18.21
C ALA A 34 -5.92 -3.05 17.08
N GLY A 35 -5.13 -3.95 16.47
CA GLY A 35 -5.55 -4.82 15.38
C GLY A 35 -4.79 -4.56 14.09
N GLU A 36 -5.28 -5.15 13.02
CA GLU A 36 -4.64 -5.04 11.70
C GLU A 36 -5.12 -3.79 10.95
N PHE A 37 -4.22 -3.18 10.20
CA PHE A 37 -4.56 -2.05 9.34
C PHE A 37 -3.70 -2.09 8.08
N LEU A 38 -4.11 -1.31 7.08
CA LEU A 38 -3.41 -1.24 5.80
C LEU A 38 -2.32 -0.18 5.84
N VAL A 39 -1.20 -0.47 5.19
CA VAL A 39 -0.08 0.47 5.06
C VAL A 39 0.35 0.51 3.61
N LEU A 40 0.47 1.72 3.06
CA LEU A 40 1.02 1.94 1.73
C LEU A 40 2.39 2.59 1.88
N ARG A 41 3.40 2.03 1.21
CA ARG A 41 4.78 2.50 1.30
C ARG A 41 5.32 2.85 -0.08
N GLN A 42 5.96 4.01 -0.18
CA GLN A 42 6.60 4.46 -1.42
C GLN A 42 7.92 5.15 -1.08
N ASN A 43 8.86 5.10 -2.01
CA ASN A 43 10.11 5.84 -1.92
C ASN A 43 10.37 6.55 -3.26
N ARG A 44 9.40 7.34 -3.68
CA ARG A 44 9.40 8.00 -5.01
C ARG A 44 10.55 8.95 -5.23
N ASP A 45 11.01 9.58 -4.15
CA ASP A 45 12.06 10.59 -4.24
C ASP A 45 13.47 9.97 -4.19
N ASP A 46 13.56 8.66 -4.09
CA ASP A 46 14.83 7.93 -3.98
C ASP A 46 15.69 8.47 -2.83
N LYS A 47 15.03 8.89 -1.75
CA LYS A 47 15.68 9.36 -0.54
C LYS A 47 15.68 8.24 0.50
N ASP A 48 16.45 8.43 1.56
CA ASP A 48 16.57 7.43 2.62
C ASP A 48 15.27 7.26 3.40
N SER A 49 14.35 8.22 3.35
CA SER A 49 13.11 8.15 4.10
C SER A 49 11.97 7.68 3.21
N GLU A 50 11.36 6.58 3.63
CA GLU A 50 10.20 5.99 2.97
C GLU A 50 8.94 6.74 3.39
N GLN A 51 8.07 7.03 2.41
CA GLN A 51 6.76 7.63 2.70
C GLN A 51 5.77 6.52 3.00
N THR A 52 5.00 6.71 4.07
CA THR A 52 4.10 5.70 4.58
C THR A 52 2.75 6.31 4.92
N ILE A 53 1.67 5.66 4.50
CA ILE A 53 0.30 6.05 4.81
C ILE A 53 -0.37 4.86 5.50
N ARG A 54 -1.04 5.12 6.63
CA ARG A 54 -1.81 4.10 7.35
C ARG A 54 -3.29 4.33 7.11
N ILE A 55 -4.01 3.26 6.83
CA ILE A 55 -5.43 3.33 6.47
C ILE A 55 -6.17 2.22 7.22
N ASP A 56 -7.23 2.59 7.95
CA ASP A 56 -8.12 1.60 8.53
C ASP A 56 -8.88 0.88 7.43
N SER A 57 -9.11 -0.42 7.61
CA SER A 57 -9.81 -1.20 6.59
C SER A 57 -11.23 -0.68 6.36
N ASP A 58 -11.86 -0.12 7.40
CA ASP A 58 -13.21 0.45 7.28
C ASP A 58 -13.23 1.73 6.45
N GLU A 59 -12.14 2.46 6.44
CA GLU A 59 -12.00 3.70 5.66
C GLU A 59 -11.75 3.42 4.18
N TRP A 60 -11.14 2.29 3.88
CA TRP A 60 -10.65 1.99 2.54
C TRP A 60 -11.71 2.08 1.44
N PRO A 61 -12.94 1.55 1.63
CA PRO A 61 -13.95 1.65 0.57
C PRO A 61 -14.29 3.09 0.19
N GLU A 62 -14.29 4.00 1.13
CA GLU A 62 -14.56 5.41 0.85
C GLU A 62 -13.38 6.06 0.12
N ILE A 63 -12.16 5.67 0.47
CA ILE A 63 -10.97 6.16 -0.24
C ILE A 63 -10.99 5.70 -1.68
N VAL A 64 -11.35 4.44 -1.94
CA VAL A 64 -11.46 3.91 -3.30
C VAL A 64 -12.45 4.71 -4.13
N LYS A 65 -13.62 5.01 -3.56
CA LYS A 65 -14.63 5.82 -4.25
C LYS A 65 -14.11 7.20 -4.59
N ALA A 66 -13.43 7.84 -3.64
CA ALA A 66 -12.88 9.18 -3.86
C ALA A 66 -11.81 9.16 -4.96
N VAL A 67 -10.93 8.17 -4.92
CA VAL A 67 -9.87 8.01 -5.93
C VAL A 67 -10.49 7.80 -7.31
N GLU A 68 -11.47 6.93 -7.44
CA GLU A 68 -12.09 6.67 -8.74
C GLU A 68 -12.83 7.89 -9.27
N GLN A 69 -13.47 8.65 -8.40
CA GLN A 69 -14.15 9.88 -8.81
C GLN A 69 -13.16 10.91 -9.37
N LEU A 70 -12.01 11.07 -8.69
CA LEU A 70 -10.99 12.02 -9.16
C LEU A 70 -10.29 11.53 -10.41
N ARG A 71 -10.06 10.22 -10.54
CA ARG A 71 -9.41 9.65 -11.72
C ARG A 71 -10.16 9.96 -13.00
N LYS A 72 -11.49 10.00 -12.97
CA LYS A 72 -12.30 10.31 -14.14
C LYS A 72 -12.00 11.67 -14.73
N GLY A 73 -11.53 12.62 -13.91
CA GLY A 73 -11.17 13.95 -14.35
C GLY A 73 -9.68 14.16 -14.60
N MET A 74 -8.86 13.15 -14.36
CA MET A 74 -7.41 13.26 -14.55
C MET A 74 -7.04 13.25 -16.02
N ARG A 75 -6.01 13.99 -16.34
CA ARG A 75 -5.45 14.07 -17.68
C ARG A 75 -4.01 13.58 -17.72
#